data_96a334b2fa06def83db9e8f980341be7
#
_entry.id   96a334b2fa06def83db9e8f980341be7
#
_cell.length_a   1.000
_cell.length_b   1.000
_cell.length_c   1.000
_cell.angle_alpha   90.00
_cell.angle_beta   90.00
_cell.angle_gamma   90.00
#
_symmetry.space_group_name_H-M   'P 1'
#
loop_
_entity.id
_entity.type
_entity.pdbx_description
1 polymer ?
#
loop_
_entity_poly.entity_id
_entity_poly.type
_entity_poly.pdbx_seq_one_letter_code
_entity_poly.pdbx_strand_id
1 'polypeptide(L)'
;MFGQMQDSPLQVSQLIEHAAQFHPDQRIITKTVEGHFHEYTYKDAAKRSKQLAQALVALGVQDGDVIGTLAWNTYRHFECWYGISGMGGILHTINPRLFPEQLDYIINHAEDKFLFI
;
A
#
# COMPACT_ATOMS: atom_id res chain seq x y z
N MET A 1 -33.77 -1.00 -18.15
CA MET A 1 -33.59 0.10 -17.19
C MET A 1 -32.47 -0.27 -16.24
N PHE A 2 -31.44 0.54 -16.18
CA PHE A 2 -30.40 0.39 -15.17
C PHE A 2 -30.95 0.84 -13.82
N GLY A 3 -30.59 0.13 -12.74
CA GLY A 3 -30.94 0.57 -11.38
C GLY A 3 -30.23 1.88 -11.00
N GLN A 4 -30.54 2.41 -9.82
CA GLN A 4 -29.91 3.64 -9.29
C GLN A 4 -28.59 3.35 -8.55
N MET A 5 -27.99 2.18 -8.78
CA MET A 5 -26.70 1.84 -8.20
C MET A 5 -25.56 2.48 -8.98
N GLN A 6 -24.49 2.81 -8.29
CA GLN A 6 -23.28 3.32 -8.93
C GLN A 6 -22.70 2.27 -9.87
N ASP A 7 -22.36 2.67 -11.09
CA ASP A 7 -21.58 1.87 -12.04
C ASP A 7 -20.11 2.20 -11.84
N SER A 8 -19.57 1.77 -10.71
CA SER A 8 -18.19 2.01 -10.31
C SER A 8 -17.64 0.78 -9.58
N PRO A 9 -16.43 0.30 -9.94
CA PRO A 9 -15.82 -0.82 -9.27
C PRO A 9 -15.47 -0.45 -7.82
N LEU A 10 -15.60 -1.41 -6.90
CA LEU A 10 -15.17 -1.25 -5.51
C LEU A 10 -13.65 -1.50 -5.44
N GLN A 11 -12.89 -0.42 -5.41
CA GLN A 11 -11.43 -0.45 -5.36
C GLN A 11 -10.91 0.10 -4.03
N VAL A 12 -9.87 -0.55 -3.48
CA VAL A 12 -9.23 -0.12 -2.22
C VAL A 12 -8.66 1.30 -2.34
N SER A 13 -8.11 1.67 -3.50
CA SER A 13 -7.57 3.01 -3.75
C SER A 13 -8.61 4.13 -3.60
N GLN A 14 -9.89 3.84 -3.79
CA GLN A 14 -10.96 4.83 -3.59
C GLN A 14 -11.06 5.29 -2.13
N LEU A 15 -10.64 4.47 -1.17
CA LEU A 15 -10.69 4.84 0.25
C LEU A 15 -9.74 5.98 0.57
N ILE A 16 -8.49 5.91 0.10
CA ILE A 16 -7.51 6.98 0.33
C ILE A 16 -7.85 8.24 -0.48
N GLU A 17 -8.40 8.08 -1.69
CA GLU A 17 -8.87 9.20 -2.50
C GLU A 17 -10.01 9.95 -1.80
N HIS A 18 -10.98 9.20 -1.27
CA HIS A 18 -12.08 9.78 -0.50
C HIS A 18 -11.56 10.52 0.74
N ALA A 19 -10.67 9.88 1.51
CA ALA A 19 -10.09 10.48 2.70
C ALA A 19 -9.31 11.78 2.36
N ALA A 20 -8.54 11.79 1.29
CA ALA A 20 -7.79 12.96 0.85
C ALA A 20 -8.69 14.10 0.36
N GLN A 21 -9.84 13.76 -0.24
CA GLN A 21 -10.77 14.75 -0.76
C GLN A 21 -11.66 15.38 0.33
N PHE A 22 -12.21 14.55 1.22
CA PHE A 22 -13.21 14.98 2.20
C PHE A 22 -12.67 15.21 3.61
N HIS A 23 -11.49 14.62 3.92
CA HIS A 23 -10.81 14.73 5.22
C HIS A 23 -9.31 15.04 5.03
N PRO A 24 -8.95 16.04 4.20
CA PRO A 24 -7.55 16.28 3.80
C PRO A 24 -6.63 16.56 4.98
N ASP A 25 -7.11 17.25 5.99
CA ASP A 25 -6.33 17.70 7.14
C ASP A 25 -6.39 16.75 8.34
N GLN A 26 -7.13 15.64 8.21
CA GLN A 26 -7.15 14.62 9.27
C GLN A 26 -5.78 13.96 9.37
N ARG A 27 -5.25 13.92 10.61
CA ARG A 27 -3.90 13.43 10.87
C ARG A 27 -3.82 11.91 10.96
N ILE A 28 -2.72 11.38 10.45
CA ILE A 28 -2.28 10.00 10.66
C ILE A 28 -1.03 10.06 11.54
N ILE A 29 -1.08 9.42 12.70
CA ILE A 29 0.01 9.39 13.65
C ILE A 29 0.56 7.97 13.73
N THR A 30 1.87 7.83 13.49
CA THR A 30 2.56 6.56 13.51
C THR A 30 3.66 6.57 14.57
N LYS A 31 3.68 5.55 15.42
CA LYS A 31 4.88 5.22 16.19
C LYS A 31 5.83 4.46 15.27
N THR A 32 6.96 5.06 14.94
CA THR A 32 7.93 4.46 14.01
C THR A 32 8.77 3.37 14.68
N VAL A 33 9.39 2.53 13.88
CA VAL A 33 10.33 1.49 14.35
C VAL A 33 11.55 2.13 15.02
N GLU A 34 11.97 3.29 14.53
CA GLU A 34 13.07 4.08 15.08
C GLU A 34 12.76 4.72 16.44
N GLY A 35 11.49 4.70 16.86
CA GLY A 35 11.08 5.12 18.20
C GLY A 35 10.50 6.52 18.32
N HIS A 36 10.48 7.31 17.25
CA HIS A 36 9.81 8.62 17.24
C HIS A 36 8.38 8.53 16.72
N PHE A 37 7.61 9.60 16.88
CA PHE A 37 6.30 9.74 16.25
C PHE A 37 6.44 10.47 14.91
N HIS A 38 5.84 9.88 13.88
CA HIS A 38 5.65 10.53 12.58
C HIS A 38 4.18 10.95 12.45
N GLU A 39 3.97 12.16 11.98
CA GLU A 39 2.64 12.72 11.79
C GLU A 39 2.53 13.38 10.42
N TYR A 40 1.47 13.08 9.70
CA TYR A 40 1.11 13.73 8.45
C TYR A 40 -0.39 13.56 8.19
N THR A 41 -0.91 14.14 7.12
CA THR A 41 -2.35 14.14 6.81
C THR A 41 -2.72 13.09 5.78
N TYR A 42 -4.03 12.80 5.63
CA TYR A 42 -4.51 11.94 4.54
C TYR A 42 -4.16 12.50 3.16
N LYS A 43 -4.16 13.82 3.00
CA LYS A 43 -3.71 14.47 1.76
C LYS A 43 -2.24 14.14 1.45
N ASP A 44 -1.38 14.22 2.47
CA ASP A 44 0.03 13.87 2.32
C ASP A 44 0.21 12.38 2.02
N ALA A 45 -0.52 11.51 2.72
CA ALA A 45 -0.47 10.08 2.52
C ALA A 45 -0.89 9.67 1.09
N ALA A 46 -1.97 10.26 0.57
CA ALA A 46 -2.42 10.04 -0.80
C ALA A 46 -1.38 10.47 -1.83
N LYS A 47 -0.77 11.66 -1.62
CA LYS A 47 0.30 12.15 -2.49
C LYS A 47 1.49 11.20 -2.50
N ARG A 48 1.95 10.78 -1.33
CA ARG A 48 3.11 9.89 -1.18
C ARG A 48 2.84 8.50 -1.76
N SER A 49 1.62 7.96 -1.59
CA SER A 49 1.21 6.69 -2.20
C SER A 49 1.28 6.76 -3.73
N LYS A 50 0.87 7.88 -4.33
CA LYS A 50 1.00 8.11 -5.78
C LYS A 50 2.46 8.23 -6.22
N GLN A 51 3.31 8.87 -5.42
CA GLN A 51 4.75 8.95 -5.71
C GLN A 51 5.40 7.57 -5.67
N LEU A 52 5.02 6.72 -4.70
CA LEU A 52 5.47 5.33 -4.65
C LEU A 52 5.03 4.56 -5.89
N ALA A 53 3.77 4.68 -6.29
CA ALA A 53 3.26 4.04 -7.50
C ALA A 53 4.06 4.46 -8.75
N GLN A 54 4.37 5.74 -8.90
CA GLN A 54 5.19 6.24 -10.01
C GLN A 54 6.61 5.67 -9.99
N ALA A 55 7.23 5.58 -8.80
CA ALA A 55 8.55 4.99 -8.65
C ALA A 55 8.55 3.50 -9.02
N LEU A 56 7.53 2.75 -8.63
CA LEU A 56 7.38 1.33 -8.98
C LEU A 56 7.20 1.14 -10.49
N VAL A 57 6.42 1.98 -11.15
CA VAL A 57 6.29 1.99 -12.62
C VAL A 57 7.64 2.24 -13.28
N ALA A 58 8.41 3.21 -12.77
CA ALA A 58 9.75 3.50 -13.28
C ALA A 58 10.74 2.33 -13.10
N LEU A 59 10.55 1.51 -12.07
CA LEU A 59 11.29 0.29 -11.81
C LEU A 59 10.81 -0.91 -12.66
N GLY A 60 9.78 -0.74 -13.47
CA GLY A 60 9.27 -1.75 -14.38
C GLY A 60 8.18 -2.65 -13.79
N VAL A 61 7.56 -2.26 -12.69
CA VAL A 61 6.38 -2.95 -12.15
C VAL A 61 5.21 -2.76 -13.09
N GLN A 62 4.53 -3.87 -13.38
CA GLN A 62 3.37 -3.91 -14.26
C GLN A 62 2.10 -4.29 -13.49
N ASP A 63 0.96 -4.07 -14.13
CA ASP A 63 -0.34 -4.51 -13.62
C ASP A 63 -0.33 -6.02 -13.36
N GLY A 64 -0.79 -6.44 -12.18
CA GLY A 64 -0.80 -7.83 -11.76
C GLY A 64 0.51 -8.35 -11.15
N ASP A 65 1.60 -7.58 -11.16
CA ASP A 65 2.83 -7.99 -10.46
C ASP A 65 2.62 -8.08 -8.95
N VAL A 66 3.20 -9.10 -8.33
CA VAL A 66 3.14 -9.30 -6.87
C VAL A 66 4.30 -8.56 -6.21
N ILE A 67 4.00 -7.77 -5.20
CA ILE A 67 4.98 -6.99 -4.45
C ILE A 67 4.84 -7.32 -2.96
N GLY A 68 5.86 -7.94 -2.42
CA GLY A 68 5.92 -8.31 -1.01
C GLY A 68 6.27 -7.14 -0.10
N THR A 69 5.67 -7.11 1.07
CA THR A 69 6.02 -6.17 2.15
C THR A 69 6.26 -6.95 3.44
N LEU A 70 7.49 -7.01 3.88
CA LEU A 70 7.91 -7.56 5.17
C LEU A 70 8.12 -6.38 6.12
N ALA A 71 7.03 -5.86 6.67
CA ALA A 71 7.07 -4.58 7.36
C ALA A 71 6.10 -4.51 8.56
N TRP A 72 6.49 -3.71 9.55
CA TRP A 72 5.61 -3.33 10.65
C TRP A 72 4.57 -2.29 10.20
N ASN A 73 3.47 -2.17 10.93
CA ASN A 73 2.40 -1.21 10.68
C ASN A 73 2.88 0.22 10.97
N THR A 74 3.48 0.84 9.96
CA THR A 74 3.93 2.23 9.98
C THR A 74 3.32 3.01 8.82
N TYR A 75 3.53 4.33 8.80
CA TYR A 75 3.10 5.17 7.68
C TYR A 75 3.69 4.70 6.33
N ARG A 76 4.91 4.14 6.33
CA ARG A 76 5.55 3.59 5.12
C ARG A 76 4.76 2.40 4.57
N HIS A 77 4.35 1.48 5.45
CA HIS A 77 3.54 0.33 5.06
C HIS A 77 2.14 0.75 4.62
N PHE A 78 1.55 1.77 5.27
CA PHE A 78 0.30 2.38 4.85
C PHE A 78 0.37 2.94 3.42
N GLU A 79 1.45 3.63 3.07
CA GLU A 79 1.70 4.11 1.70
C GLU A 79 1.83 2.96 0.69
N CYS A 80 2.49 1.85 1.07
CA CYS A 80 2.58 0.65 0.24
C CYS A 80 1.20 0.06 -0.07
N TRP A 81 0.30 0.00 0.90
CA TRP A 81 -1.05 -0.50 0.72
C TRP A 81 -1.77 0.20 -0.43
N TYR A 82 -1.76 1.51 -0.43
CA TYR A 82 -2.47 2.30 -1.44
C TYR A 82 -1.66 2.53 -2.71
N GLY A 83 -0.35 2.64 -2.61
CA GLY A 83 0.52 2.84 -3.76
C GLY A 83 0.56 1.60 -4.67
N ILE A 84 0.77 0.42 -4.09
CA ILE A 84 0.86 -0.84 -4.82
C ILE A 84 -0.52 -1.23 -5.38
N SER A 85 -1.55 -1.27 -4.54
CA SER A 85 -2.90 -1.63 -4.98
C SER A 85 -3.48 -0.60 -5.96
N GLY A 86 -3.19 0.67 -5.77
CA GLY A 86 -3.71 1.76 -6.61
C GLY A 86 -3.14 1.80 -8.02
N MET A 87 -1.97 1.21 -8.24
CA MET A 87 -1.36 1.10 -9.57
C MET A 87 -1.71 -0.19 -10.31
N GLY A 88 -2.50 -1.09 -9.70
CA GLY A 88 -2.83 -2.40 -10.26
C GLY A 88 -1.89 -3.53 -9.85
N GLY A 89 -0.94 -3.29 -8.95
CA GLY A 89 -0.09 -4.31 -8.34
C GLY A 89 -0.85 -5.13 -7.30
N ILE A 90 -0.35 -6.30 -7.00
CA ILE A 90 -0.87 -7.19 -5.94
C ILE A 90 0.02 -6.99 -4.70
N LEU A 91 -0.55 -6.42 -3.66
CA LEU A 91 0.15 -6.27 -2.40
C LEU A 91 0.14 -7.59 -1.63
N HIS A 92 1.33 -8.15 -1.40
CA HIS A 92 1.54 -9.34 -0.58
C HIS A 92 2.11 -8.94 0.78
N THR A 93 1.27 -8.86 1.80
CA THR A 93 1.71 -8.52 3.16
C THR A 93 2.24 -9.76 3.86
N ILE A 94 3.47 -9.67 4.35
CA ILE A 94 4.19 -10.77 4.97
C ILE A 94 4.39 -10.45 6.46
N ASN A 95 4.04 -11.41 7.32
CA ASN A 95 4.21 -11.25 8.76
C ASN A 95 5.70 -11.33 9.14
N PRO A 96 6.31 -10.25 9.70
CA PRO A 96 7.72 -10.24 10.06
C PRO A 96 8.10 -11.16 11.23
N ARG A 97 7.11 -11.80 11.87
CA ARG A 97 7.33 -12.75 12.97
C ARG A 97 7.39 -14.22 12.54
N LEU A 98 7.30 -14.48 11.25
CA LEU A 98 7.44 -15.84 10.71
C LEU A 98 8.89 -16.33 10.79
N PHE A 99 9.05 -17.66 10.87
CA PHE A 99 10.37 -18.28 10.79
C PHE A 99 10.98 -18.15 9.39
N PRO A 100 12.32 -18.14 9.26
CA PRO A 100 13.01 -17.99 7.98
C PRO A 100 12.53 -18.96 6.89
N GLU A 101 12.30 -20.22 7.24
CA GLU A 101 11.85 -21.25 6.29
C GLU A 101 10.45 -20.95 5.75
N GLN A 102 9.58 -20.35 6.58
CA GLN A 102 8.25 -19.94 6.17
C GLN A 102 8.31 -18.72 5.25
N LEU A 103 9.17 -17.75 5.58
CA LEU A 103 9.40 -16.56 4.75
C LEU A 103 9.92 -16.95 3.37
N ASP A 104 10.92 -17.83 3.32
CA ASP A 104 11.47 -18.34 2.07
C ASP A 104 10.38 -19.00 1.21
N TYR A 105 9.58 -19.86 1.81
CA TYR A 105 8.51 -20.55 1.10
C TYR A 105 7.47 -19.58 0.52
N ILE A 106 6.92 -18.66 1.33
CA ILE A 106 5.82 -17.81 0.90
C ILE A 106 6.24 -16.75 -0.12
N ILE A 107 7.45 -16.20 0.00
CA ILE A 107 8.00 -15.23 -0.97
C ILE A 107 8.18 -15.89 -2.34
N ASN A 108 8.77 -17.08 -2.36
CA ASN A 108 8.97 -17.82 -3.59
C ASN A 108 7.66 -18.34 -4.18
N HIS A 109 6.75 -18.83 -3.34
CA HIS A 109 5.44 -19.32 -3.78
C HIS A 109 4.54 -18.23 -4.38
N ALA A 110 4.60 -17.01 -3.82
CA ALA A 110 3.87 -15.86 -4.33
C ALA A 110 4.50 -15.23 -5.58
N GLU A 111 5.73 -15.61 -5.91
CA GLU A 111 6.51 -15.05 -7.01
C GLU A 111 6.68 -13.52 -6.87
N ASP A 112 6.98 -13.07 -5.64
CA ASP A 112 7.18 -11.66 -5.35
C ASP A 112 8.26 -11.06 -6.26
N LYS A 113 7.88 -10.08 -7.09
CA LYS A 113 8.79 -9.41 -8.01
C LYS A 113 9.70 -8.40 -7.31
N PHE A 114 9.19 -7.76 -6.28
CA PHE A 114 9.90 -6.85 -5.40
C PHE A 114 9.54 -7.16 -3.95
N LEU A 115 10.45 -6.87 -3.04
CA LEU A 115 10.25 -7.02 -1.61
C LEU A 115 10.67 -5.73 -0.88
N PHE A 116 9.72 -5.10 -0.20
CA PHE A 116 10.00 -4.03 0.75
C PHE A 116 10.30 -4.62 2.13
N ILE A 117 11.42 -4.17 2.75
CA ILE A 117 11.88 -4.61 4.06
C ILE A 117 12.07 -3.39 4.98
#